data_d95ecf591c0682836715f332c0c065e4
#
_entry.id   d95ecf591c0682836715f332c0c065e4
#
_cell.length_a   1.000
_cell.length_b   1.000
_cell.length_c   1.000
_cell.angle_alpha   90.00
_cell.angle_beta   90.00
_cell.angle_gamma   90.00
#
_symmetry.space_group_name_H-M   'P 1'
#
loop_
_entity.id
_entity.type
_entity.pdbx_description
1 polymer ?
#
loop_
_entity_poly.entity_id
_entity_poly.type
_entity_poly.pdbx_seq_one_letter_code
_entity_poly.pdbx_strand_id
1 'polypeptide(L)'
;MKQKLLGVLIVGMVTLFLAGCPHQAMVYNVEDASVVANKDGVTMDDVRKAIIRAGATLGWNMKDMGSGLVEGTIHLRSHMAQVDIPYDAQTYSIKYKNSDNLKYDGEKIHSNYNGWIQNLDRAIKAQLSTL
;
A
#
# COMPACT_ATOMS: atom_id res chain seq x y z
N MET A 1 -11.33 -36.22 64.37
CA MET A 1 -10.80 -36.22 63.00
C MET A 1 -11.00 -34.85 62.40
N LYS A 2 -9.93 -34.13 62.15
CA LYS A 2 -10.02 -32.82 61.52
C LYS A 2 -9.80 -32.97 60.04
N GLN A 3 -10.86 -32.74 59.26
CA GLN A 3 -10.72 -32.65 57.80
C GLN A 3 -10.18 -31.26 57.44
N LYS A 4 -9.01 -31.25 56.85
CA LYS A 4 -8.45 -30.04 56.25
C LYS A 4 -9.11 -29.84 54.86
N LEU A 5 -9.97 -28.82 54.77
CA LEU A 5 -10.40 -28.34 53.46
C LEU A 5 -9.22 -27.66 52.77
N LEU A 6 -8.73 -28.29 51.72
CA LEU A 6 -7.79 -27.69 50.82
C LEU A 6 -8.52 -26.74 49.88
N GLY A 7 -8.44 -25.45 50.14
CA GLY A 7 -8.96 -24.43 49.24
C GLY A 7 -8.11 -24.37 47.98
N VAL A 8 -8.67 -24.83 46.89
CA VAL A 8 -8.06 -24.62 45.57
C VAL A 8 -8.30 -23.18 45.16
N LEU A 9 -7.25 -22.39 45.22
CA LEU A 9 -7.25 -21.04 44.70
C LEU A 9 -7.14 -21.14 43.17
N ILE A 10 -8.28 -21.01 42.45
CA ILE A 10 -8.28 -20.87 40.99
C ILE A 10 -7.87 -19.42 40.73
N VAL A 11 -6.59 -19.24 40.41
CA VAL A 11 -6.11 -17.99 39.84
C VAL A 11 -6.63 -17.95 38.40
N GLY A 12 -7.73 -17.25 38.19
CA GLY A 12 -8.22 -16.93 36.88
C GLY A 12 -7.20 -16.06 36.14
N MET A 13 -6.47 -16.66 35.20
CA MET A 13 -5.58 -15.96 34.30
C MET A 13 -6.48 -15.20 33.30
N VAL A 14 -6.75 -13.94 33.58
CA VAL A 14 -7.37 -13.04 32.62
C VAL A 14 -6.32 -12.77 31.53
N THR A 15 -6.37 -13.55 30.47
CA THR A 15 -5.63 -13.22 29.26
C THR A 15 -6.33 -12.01 28.62
N LEU A 16 -5.74 -10.85 28.85
CA LEU A 16 -6.12 -9.65 28.13
C LEU A 16 -5.71 -9.86 26.66
N PHE A 17 -6.65 -10.29 25.84
CA PHE A 17 -6.49 -10.21 24.40
C PHE A 17 -6.47 -8.71 24.04
N LEU A 18 -5.29 -8.15 23.86
CA LEU A 18 -5.13 -6.92 23.13
C LEU A 18 -5.50 -7.23 21.67
N ALA A 19 -6.79 -7.15 21.37
CA ALA A 19 -7.25 -7.15 20.01
C ALA A 19 -6.68 -5.90 19.36
N GLY A 20 -5.57 -6.05 18.60
CA GLY A 20 -5.06 -4.99 17.75
C GLY A 20 -6.19 -4.48 16.87
N CYS A 21 -6.21 -3.17 16.54
CA CYS A 21 -7.22 -2.60 15.66
C CYS A 21 -7.23 -3.40 14.34
N PRO A 22 -8.32 -4.15 13.97
CA PRO A 22 -8.32 -5.07 12.84
C PRO A 22 -8.18 -4.37 11.49
N HIS A 23 -8.21 -3.02 11.47
CA HIS A 23 -8.15 -2.19 10.28
C HIS A 23 -6.78 -1.55 10.03
N GLN A 24 -5.80 -1.81 10.87
CA GLN A 24 -4.44 -1.30 10.70
C GLN A 24 -3.49 -2.41 10.26
N ALA A 25 -2.63 -2.10 9.30
CA ALA A 25 -1.59 -2.99 8.80
C ALA A 25 -0.29 -2.21 8.55
N MET A 26 0.82 -2.91 8.47
CA MET A 26 2.08 -2.33 8.00
C MET A 26 1.86 -1.70 6.63
N VAL A 27 2.42 -0.52 6.42
CA VAL A 27 2.37 0.16 5.11
C VAL A 27 2.95 -0.76 4.04
N TYR A 28 2.18 -0.99 3.00
CA TYR A 28 2.60 -1.77 1.85
C TYR A 28 3.20 -0.85 0.78
N ASN A 29 4.45 -1.12 0.42
CA ASN A 29 5.12 -0.51 -0.72
C ASN A 29 5.37 -1.55 -1.81
N VAL A 30 5.41 -1.11 -3.04
CA VAL A 30 5.92 -1.91 -4.17
C VAL A 30 7.37 -1.49 -4.41
N GLU A 31 8.29 -2.44 -4.31
CA GLU A 31 9.72 -2.19 -4.44
C GLU A 31 10.25 -2.87 -5.72
N ASP A 32 10.81 -2.06 -6.62
CA ASP A 32 11.50 -2.51 -7.83
C ASP A 32 10.74 -3.57 -8.63
N ALA A 33 9.45 -3.35 -8.86
CA ALA A 33 8.65 -4.23 -9.69
C ALA A 33 9.16 -4.19 -11.15
N SER A 34 9.29 -5.35 -11.76
CA SER A 34 9.78 -5.46 -13.14
C SER A 34 8.78 -4.87 -14.13
N VAL A 35 9.28 -4.11 -15.07
CA VAL A 35 8.53 -3.69 -16.27
C VAL A 35 8.43 -4.89 -17.20
N VAL A 36 7.24 -5.43 -17.38
CA VAL A 36 6.95 -6.53 -18.29
C VAL A 36 6.01 -6.04 -19.39
N ALA A 37 6.48 -6.09 -20.62
CA ALA A 37 5.77 -5.64 -21.81
C ALA A 37 5.85 -6.67 -22.93
N ASN A 38 4.98 -6.56 -23.93
CA ASN A 38 4.96 -7.47 -25.09
C ASN A 38 5.96 -7.10 -26.18
N LYS A 39 6.55 -5.91 -26.11
CA LYS A 39 7.55 -5.45 -27.08
C LYS A 39 8.93 -5.34 -26.46
N ASP A 40 9.96 -5.47 -27.27
CA ASP A 40 11.33 -5.09 -26.93
C ASP A 40 11.51 -3.56 -26.99
N GLY A 41 12.53 -3.03 -26.31
CA GLY A 41 12.89 -1.63 -26.40
C GLY A 41 11.90 -0.67 -25.74
N VAL A 42 11.28 -1.08 -24.64
CA VAL A 42 10.43 -0.20 -23.82
C VAL A 42 11.27 0.95 -23.28
N THR A 43 10.78 2.16 -23.47
CA THR A 43 11.45 3.39 -23.03
C THR A 43 10.90 3.87 -21.69
N MET A 44 11.64 4.75 -21.01
CA MET A 44 11.13 5.44 -19.84
C MET A 44 9.82 6.19 -20.12
N ASP A 45 9.69 6.80 -21.30
CA ASP A 45 8.48 7.50 -21.70
C ASP A 45 7.27 6.56 -21.82
N ASP A 46 7.47 5.36 -22.35
CA ASP A 46 6.45 4.31 -22.38
C ASP A 46 5.99 3.94 -20.98
N VAL A 47 6.93 3.73 -20.05
CA VAL A 47 6.63 3.37 -18.65
C VAL A 47 5.91 4.52 -17.96
N ARG A 48 6.35 5.75 -18.12
CA ARG A 48 5.70 6.94 -17.57
C ARG A 48 4.24 7.03 -18.00
N LYS A 49 3.97 6.88 -19.29
CA LYS A 49 2.61 6.93 -19.83
C LYS A 49 1.73 5.81 -19.27
N ALA A 50 2.27 4.61 -19.14
CA ALA A 50 1.55 3.48 -18.55
C ALA A 50 1.18 3.74 -17.07
N ILE A 51 2.11 4.26 -16.27
CA ILE A 51 1.88 4.63 -14.87
C ILE A 51 0.79 5.69 -14.76
N ILE A 52 0.86 6.76 -15.55
CA ILE A 52 -0.12 7.85 -15.52
C ILE A 52 -1.51 7.34 -15.92
N ARG A 53 -1.61 6.55 -16.99
CA ARG A 53 -2.91 5.96 -17.42
C ARG A 53 -3.49 5.04 -16.37
N ALA A 54 -2.67 4.19 -15.75
CA ALA A 54 -3.10 3.27 -14.71
C ALA A 54 -3.73 4.02 -13.52
N GLY A 55 -3.05 5.02 -13.01
CA GLY A 55 -3.56 5.83 -11.91
C GLY A 55 -4.85 6.57 -12.29
N ALA A 56 -4.90 7.16 -13.48
CA ALA A 56 -6.07 7.88 -13.97
C ALA A 56 -7.32 6.99 -14.02
N THR A 57 -7.20 5.73 -14.43
CA THR A 57 -8.33 4.79 -14.47
C THR A 57 -8.92 4.49 -13.09
N LEU A 58 -8.14 4.65 -12.04
CA LEU A 58 -8.52 4.39 -10.65
C LEU A 58 -8.89 5.67 -9.87
N GLY A 59 -8.88 6.82 -10.53
CA GLY A 59 -9.20 8.10 -9.89
C GLY A 59 -8.03 8.77 -9.18
N TRP A 60 -6.81 8.31 -9.40
CA TRP A 60 -5.62 9.01 -8.94
C TRP A 60 -5.33 10.23 -9.83
N ASN A 61 -4.93 11.32 -9.22
CA ASN A 61 -4.30 12.43 -9.91
C ASN A 61 -2.80 12.12 -10.02
N MET A 62 -2.33 11.90 -11.24
CA MET A 62 -0.96 11.50 -11.53
C MET A 62 -0.20 12.69 -12.10
N LYS A 63 0.83 13.13 -11.37
CA LYS A 63 1.67 14.27 -11.75
C LYS A 63 3.05 13.79 -12.17
N ASP A 64 3.46 14.16 -13.38
CA ASP A 64 4.83 13.97 -13.84
C ASP A 64 5.74 14.97 -13.13
N MET A 65 6.65 14.46 -12.31
CA MET A 65 7.60 15.27 -11.56
C MET A 65 8.93 15.45 -12.30
N GLY A 66 9.07 14.81 -13.47
CA GLY A 66 10.34 14.76 -14.19
C GLY A 66 11.33 13.76 -13.57
N SER A 67 12.45 13.55 -14.25
CA SER A 67 13.58 12.74 -13.74
C SER A 67 13.21 11.33 -13.27
N GLY A 68 12.24 10.68 -13.92
CA GLY A 68 11.82 9.31 -13.57
C GLY A 68 10.97 9.21 -12.32
N LEU A 69 10.17 10.21 -12.01
CA LEU A 69 9.26 10.23 -10.87
C LEU A 69 7.86 10.69 -11.28
N VAL A 70 6.85 9.92 -10.89
CA VAL A 70 5.44 10.32 -10.89
C VAL A 70 4.94 10.41 -9.45
N GLU A 71 4.24 11.47 -9.12
CA GLU A 71 3.53 11.61 -7.85
C GLU A 71 2.05 11.33 -8.07
N GLY A 72 1.50 10.38 -7.32
CA GLY A 72 0.08 10.06 -7.36
C GLY A 72 -0.64 10.53 -6.10
N THR A 73 -1.80 11.15 -6.26
CA THR A 73 -2.64 11.57 -5.15
C THR A 73 -4.08 11.11 -5.39
N ILE A 74 -4.68 10.49 -4.39
CA ILE A 74 -6.09 10.10 -4.43
C ILE A 74 -6.84 10.70 -3.25
N HIS A 75 -8.04 11.19 -3.53
CA HIS A 75 -9.00 11.63 -2.52
C HIS A 75 -10.23 10.75 -2.59
N LEU A 76 -10.53 10.06 -1.50
CA LEU A 76 -11.71 9.21 -1.36
C LEU A 76 -12.46 9.59 -0.07
N ARG A 77 -13.65 10.20 -0.21
CA ARG A 77 -14.42 10.74 0.92
C ARG A 77 -13.57 11.73 1.72
N SER A 78 -13.35 11.47 3.01
CA SER A 78 -12.51 12.27 3.90
C SER A 78 -11.04 11.83 3.93
N HIS A 79 -10.66 10.84 3.11
CA HIS A 79 -9.32 10.27 3.09
C HIS A 79 -8.49 10.84 1.95
N MET A 80 -7.20 11.00 2.18
CA MET A 80 -6.22 11.33 1.15
C MET A 80 -5.02 10.38 1.27
N ALA A 81 -4.52 9.93 0.14
CA ALA A 81 -3.25 9.21 0.05
C ALA A 81 -2.41 9.79 -1.08
N GLN A 82 -1.11 9.87 -0.83
CA GLN A 82 -0.12 10.34 -1.79
C GLN A 82 1.05 9.38 -1.82
N VAL A 83 1.50 9.07 -3.02
CA VAL A 83 2.61 8.14 -3.28
C VAL A 83 3.62 8.76 -4.22
N ASP A 84 4.88 8.34 -4.09
CA ASP A 84 5.92 8.54 -5.07
C ASP A 84 6.12 7.25 -5.86
N ILE A 85 6.18 7.37 -7.19
CA ILE A 85 6.39 6.26 -8.10
C ILE A 85 7.65 6.54 -8.93
N PRO A 86 8.83 6.22 -8.38
CA PRO A 86 10.07 6.26 -9.16
C PRO A 86 10.07 5.12 -10.18
N TYR A 87 10.56 5.40 -11.37
CA TYR A 87 10.59 4.43 -12.47
C TYR A 87 11.77 4.67 -13.41
N ASP A 88 12.13 3.63 -14.12
CA ASP A 88 12.96 3.65 -15.31
C ASP A 88 12.38 2.69 -16.36
N ALA A 89 13.14 2.32 -17.39
CA ALA A 89 12.69 1.39 -18.41
C ALA A 89 12.59 -0.07 -17.92
N GLN A 90 13.20 -0.42 -16.78
CA GLN A 90 13.30 -1.78 -16.26
C GLN A 90 12.44 -2.03 -15.04
N THR A 91 12.29 -1.05 -14.14
CA THR A 91 11.57 -1.21 -12.87
C THR A 91 10.74 0.02 -12.52
N TYR A 92 9.79 -0.16 -11.62
CA TYR A 92 9.06 0.90 -10.94
C TYR A 92 8.81 0.53 -9.48
N SER A 93 8.62 1.52 -8.64
CA SER A 93 8.22 1.35 -7.25
C SER A 93 7.02 2.22 -6.93
N ILE A 94 6.25 1.84 -5.91
CA ILE A 94 5.16 2.66 -5.37
C ILE A 94 5.44 2.82 -3.88
N LYS A 95 5.77 4.03 -3.46
CA LYS A 95 6.19 4.31 -2.09
C LYS A 95 5.23 5.28 -1.42
N TYR A 96 4.86 4.99 -0.19
CA TYR A 96 4.10 5.91 0.65
C TYR A 96 4.82 7.26 0.73
N LYS A 97 4.07 8.35 0.54
CA LYS A 97 4.59 9.71 0.70
C LYS A 97 3.86 10.46 1.79
N ASN A 98 2.54 10.52 1.73
CA ASN A 98 1.73 11.26 2.67
C ASN A 98 0.30 10.71 2.71
N SER A 99 -0.40 10.98 3.79
CA SER A 99 -1.81 10.63 3.91
C SER A 99 -2.53 11.54 4.88
N ASP A 100 -3.86 11.59 4.77
CA ASP A 100 -4.74 12.26 5.71
C ASP A 100 -5.90 11.33 6.06
N ASN A 101 -6.25 11.29 7.34
CA ASN A 101 -7.34 10.49 7.89
C ASN A 101 -7.24 8.97 7.59
N LEU A 102 -6.02 8.44 7.57
CA LEU A 102 -5.75 7.00 7.40
C LEU A 102 -5.01 6.40 8.60
N LYS A 103 -4.94 7.12 9.71
CA LYS A 103 -4.30 6.67 10.97
C LYS A 103 -2.86 6.20 10.81
N TYR A 104 -2.11 6.84 9.91
CA TYR A 104 -0.70 6.55 9.72
C TYR A 104 0.10 6.96 10.96
N ASP A 105 0.90 6.03 11.51
CA ASP A 105 1.71 6.23 12.72
C ASP A 105 3.23 6.17 12.49
N GLY A 106 3.65 6.09 11.23
CA GLY A 106 5.04 5.92 10.82
C GLY A 106 5.39 4.50 10.38
N GLU A 107 4.61 3.51 10.75
CA GLU A 107 4.77 2.10 10.37
C GLU A 107 3.48 1.48 9.83
N LYS A 108 2.37 1.73 10.51
CA LYS A 108 1.05 1.17 10.20
C LYS A 108 0.11 2.23 9.65
N ILE A 109 -0.83 1.79 8.86
CA ILE A 109 -1.84 2.62 8.22
C ILE A 109 -3.14 1.83 8.14
N HIS A 110 -4.26 2.52 7.94
CA HIS A 110 -5.53 1.86 7.67
C HIS A 110 -5.39 0.90 6.48
N SER A 111 -5.85 -0.34 6.64
CA SER A 111 -5.64 -1.41 5.66
C SER A 111 -6.20 -1.12 4.26
N ASN A 112 -7.19 -0.23 4.14
CA ASN A 112 -7.72 0.20 2.85
C ASN A 112 -6.65 0.86 1.95
N TYR A 113 -5.70 1.59 2.55
CA TYR A 113 -4.57 2.15 1.82
C TYR A 113 -3.80 1.06 1.06
N ASN A 114 -3.46 -0.03 1.74
CA ASN A 114 -2.74 -1.15 1.12
C ASN A 114 -3.51 -1.74 -0.06
N GLY A 115 -4.83 -1.85 0.05
CA GLY A 115 -5.69 -2.28 -1.04
C GLY A 115 -5.63 -1.34 -2.26
N TRP A 116 -5.59 -0.04 -2.02
CA TRP A 116 -5.45 0.95 -3.11
C TRP A 116 -4.11 0.84 -3.82
N ILE A 117 -3.03 0.57 -3.08
CA ILE A 117 -1.70 0.37 -3.65
C ILE A 117 -1.63 -0.92 -4.48
N GLN A 118 -2.21 -2.00 -3.99
CA GLN A 118 -2.30 -3.26 -4.74
C GLN A 118 -3.11 -3.10 -6.02
N ASN A 119 -4.20 -2.35 -5.99
CA ASN A 119 -5.00 -2.03 -7.17
C ASN A 119 -4.20 -1.19 -8.18
N LEU A 120 -3.47 -0.19 -7.70
CA LEU A 120 -2.63 0.65 -8.54
C LEU A 120 -1.52 -0.17 -9.20
N ASP A 121 -0.86 -1.04 -8.46
CA ASP A 121 0.16 -1.95 -9.00
C ASP A 121 -0.39 -2.85 -10.10
N ARG A 122 -1.55 -3.47 -9.87
CA ARG A 122 -2.20 -4.30 -10.90
C ARG A 122 -2.57 -3.50 -12.14
N ALA A 123 -3.05 -2.27 -11.98
CA ALA A 123 -3.40 -1.40 -13.10
C ALA A 123 -2.15 -0.98 -13.90
N ILE A 124 -1.03 -0.70 -13.23
CA ILE A 124 0.24 -0.41 -13.90
C ILE A 124 0.70 -1.62 -14.71
N LYS A 125 0.70 -2.81 -14.14
CA LYS A 125 1.05 -4.05 -14.84
C LYS A 125 0.15 -4.31 -16.05
N ALA A 126 -1.14 -4.05 -15.93
CA ALA A 126 -2.09 -4.18 -17.04
C ALA A 126 -1.78 -3.19 -18.17
N GLN A 127 -1.46 -1.94 -17.86
CA GLN A 127 -1.08 -0.95 -18.86
C GLN A 127 0.26 -1.29 -19.55
N LEU A 128 1.25 -1.75 -18.78
CA LEU A 128 2.53 -2.18 -19.34
C LEU A 128 2.38 -3.37 -20.29
N SER A 129 1.47 -4.29 -20.00
CA SER A 129 1.20 -5.46 -20.85
C SER A 129 0.61 -5.11 -22.20
N THR A 130 0.10 -3.90 -22.37
CA THR A 130 -0.44 -3.42 -23.66
C THR A 130 0.60 -2.80 -24.58
N LEU A 131 1.83 -2.64 -24.12
CA LEU A 131 2.94 -2.05 -24.89
C LEU A 131 3.50 -3.00 -25.94
#